data_7b490eb502ce40c06ccf49126edd18aa
#
_entry.id   7b490eb502ce40c06ccf49126edd18aa
#
_cell.length_a   1.000
_cell.length_b   1.000
_cell.length_c   1.000
_cell.angle_alpha   90.00
_cell.angle_beta   90.00
_cell.angle_gamma   90.00
#
_symmetry.space_group_name_H-M   'P 1'
#
loop_
_entity.id
_entity.type
_entity.pdbx_description
1 polymer ?
#
loop_
_entity_poly.entity_id
_entity_poly.type
_entity_poly.pdbx_seq_one_letter_code
_entity_poly.pdbx_strand_id
1 'polypeptide(L)'
;MGIPVLYLVKYHNEQKAAMVARSEMRDRAEVHRKAITDFGGKSIAQFGSYGECDMVYIYEMPDQTALAANLHLTDSFGLAMNSKAIPLLHMDDFVKSLELAEETETEYSPATP
;
A
#
# COMPACT_ATOMS: atom_id res chain seq x y z
N MET A 1 9.63 -13.68 5.80
CA MET A 1 8.66 -13.24 4.80
C MET A 1 8.15 -11.86 5.15
N GLY A 2 8.08 -10.97 4.18
CA GLY A 2 7.64 -9.59 4.43
C GLY A 2 6.13 -9.44 4.49
N ILE A 3 5.69 -8.21 4.69
CA ILE A 3 4.28 -7.84 4.69
C ILE A 3 3.90 -7.42 3.27
N PRO A 4 3.01 -8.15 2.58
CA PRO A 4 2.53 -7.71 1.28
C PRO A 4 1.53 -6.56 1.44
N VAL A 5 1.59 -5.61 0.51
CA VAL A 5 0.78 -4.40 0.57
C VAL A 5 0.19 -4.11 -0.81
N LEU A 6 -1.07 -3.74 -0.83
CA LEU A 6 -1.73 -3.15 -1.98
C LEU A 6 -1.86 -1.64 -1.73
N TYR A 7 -1.24 -0.84 -2.58
CA TYR A 7 -1.21 0.62 -2.42
C TYR A 7 -1.88 1.29 -3.62
N LEU A 8 -2.92 2.05 -3.35
CA LEU A 8 -3.72 2.75 -4.35
C LEU A 8 -3.47 4.25 -4.21
N VAL A 9 -3.17 4.92 -5.32
CA VAL A 9 -2.83 6.34 -5.29
C VAL A 9 -3.71 7.12 -6.26
N LYS A 10 -4.32 8.18 -5.78
CA LYS A 10 -5.01 9.19 -6.59
C LYS A 10 -4.26 10.51 -6.45
N TYR A 11 -3.74 11.03 -7.56
CA TYR A 11 -2.98 12.26 -7.54
C TYR A 11 -3.89 13.48 -7.57
N HIS A 12 -3.40 14.59 -7.02
CA HIS A 12 -4.05 15.89 -7.20
C HIS A 12 -4.09 16.26 -8.69
N ASN A 13 -5.10 17.02 -9.09
CA ASN A 13 -5.29 17.42 -10.48
C ASN A 13 -4.06 18.11 -11.07
N GLU A 14 -3.41 18.95 -10.29
CA GLU A 14 -2.20 19.66 -10.73
C GLU A 14 -1.06 18.69 -11.04
N GLN A 15 -0.87 17.69 -10.19
CA GLN A 15 0.16 16.68 -10.40
C GLN A 15 -0.16 15.84 -11.62
N LYS A 16 -1.42 15.46 -11.77
CA LYS A 16 -1.85 14.67 -12.91
C LYS A 16 -1.68 15.44 -14.22
N ALA A 17 -2.02 16.72 -14.24
CA ALA A 17 -1.83 17.55 -15.42
C ALA A 17 -0.36 17.65 -15.82
N ALA A 18 0.54 17.79 -14.84
CA ALA A 18 1.98 17.81 -15.09
C ALA A 18 2.47 16.46 -15.67
N MET A 19 1.97 15.35 -15.15
CA MET A 19 2.31 14.02 -15.65
C MET A 19 1.84 13.82 -17.09
N VAL A 20 0.63 14.27 -17.41
CA VAL A 20 0.09 14.22 -18.78
C VAL A 20 0.96 15.02 -19.72
N ALA A 21 1.30 16.25 -19.33
CA ALA A 21 2.09 17.16 -20.18
C ALA A 21 3.52 16.67 -20.46
N ARG A 22 4.10 15.90 -19.51
CA ARG A 22 5.51 15.50 -19.56
C ARG A 22 5.72 14.00 -19.67
N SER A 23 4.64 13.20 -19.71
CA SER A 23 4.72 11.73 -19.72
C SER A 23 5.49 11.18 -18.52
N GLU A 24 5.30 11.76 -17.34
CA GLU A 24 6.09 11.43 -16.13
C GLU A 24 5.59 10.20 -15.36
N MET A 25 4.52 9.53 -15.80
CA MET A 25 3.96 8.38 -15.07
C MET A 25 4.96 7.23 -14.93
N ARG A 26 5.77 6.97 -15.97
CA ARG A 26 6.81 5.93 -15.90
C ARG A 26 7.84 6.27 -14.84
N ASP A 27 8.25 7.53 -14.79
CA ASP A 27 9.25 8.00 -13.82
C ASP A 27 8.69 7.91 -12.40
N ARG A 28 7.41 8.20 -12.20
CA ARG A 28 6.77 8.04 -10.89
C ARG A 28 6.79 6.59 -10.42
N ALA A 29 6.53 5.64 -11.32
CA ALA A 29 6.59 4.22 -10.99
C ALA A 29 8.00 3.81 -10.57
N GLU A 30 9.02 4.29 -11.27
CA GLU A 30 10.41 3.99 -10.94
C GLU A 30 10.84 4.62 -9.61
N VAL A 31 10.43 5.85 -9.34
CA VAL A 31 10.68 6.52 -8.06
C VAL A 31 10.06 5.74 -6.91
N HIS A 32 8.84 5.25 -7.09
CA HIS A 32 8.18 4.42 -6.06
C HIS A 32 8.94 3.11 -5.83
N ARG A 33 9.37 2.45 -6.91
CA ARG A 33 10.13 1.20 -6.79
C ARG A 33 11.42 1.42 -5.99
N LYS A 34 12.15 2.48 -6.27
CA LYS A 34 13.37 2.82 -5.53
C LYS A 34 13.08 3.10 -4.07
N ALA A 35 12.02 3.83 -3.78
CA ALA A 35 11.64 4.12 -2.40
C ALA A 35 11.36 2.84 -1.62
N ILE A 36 10.64 1.89 -2.23
CA ILE A 36 10.37 0.60 -1.60
C ILE A 36 11.68 -0.14 -1.31
N THR A 37 12.59 -0.17 -2.28
CA THR A 37 13.90 -0.82 -2.13
C THR A 37 14.74 -0.15 -1.04
N ASP A 38 14.71 1.18 -0.96
CA ASP A 38 15.47 1.94 0.04
C ASP A 38 15.03 1.62 1.47
N PHE A 39 13.77 1.24 1.66
CA PHE A 39 13.24 0.80 2.96
C PHE A 39 13.36 -0.71 3.17
N GLY A 40 14.12 -1.39 2.32
CA GLY A 40 14.36 -2.83 2.46
C GLY A 40 13.26 -3.71 1.89
N GLY A 41 12.30 -3.13 1.18
CA GLY A 41 11.20 -3.85 0.60
C GLY A 41 11.47 -4.33 -0.83
N LYS A 42 10.44 -4.89 -1.43
CA LYS A 42 10.49 -5.44 -2.78
C LYS A 42 9.23 -5.03 -3.55
N SER A 43 9.40 -4.36 -4.68
CA SER A 43 8.29 -4.07 -5.58
C SER A 43 7.93 -5.34 -6.35
N ILE A 44 6.65 -5.71 -6.32
CA ILE A 44 6.15 -6.94 -6.98
C ILE A 44 5.49 -6.60 -8.30
N ALA A 45 4.60 -5.61 -8.33
CA ALA A 45 3.88 -5.23 -9.54
C ALA A 45 3.46 -3.77 -9.46
N GLN A 46 3.38 -3.13 -10.61
CA GLN A 46 2.94 -1.74 -10.74
C GLN A 46 1.99 -1.64 -11.92
N PHE A 47 0.86 -0.98 -11.71
CA PHE A 47 -0.15 -0.78 -12.74
C PHE A 47 -0.62 0.67 -12.75
N GLY A 48 -0.88 1.19 -13.94
CA GLY A 48 -1.68 2.39 -14.08
C GLY A 48 -3.15 2.02 -13.98
N SER A 49 -3.98 2.99 -13.60
CA SER A 49 -5.42 2.80 -13.51
C SER A 49 -6.12 4.09 -13.95
N TYR A 50 -7.43 4.04 -14.01
CA TYR A 50 -8.28 5.20 -14.30
C TYR A 50 -9.59 5.01 -13.54
N GLY A 51 -10.20 6.13 -13.13
CA GLY A 51 -11.39 6.09 -12.29
C GLY A 51 -11.05 6.47 -10.87
N GLU A 52 -11.21 5.55 -9.92
CA GLU A 52 -11.01 5.84 -8.50
C GLU A 52 -9.55 6.09 -8.11
N CYS A 53 -8.62 5.48 -8.83
CA CYS A 53 -7.20 5.70 -8.59
C CYS A 53 -6.44 5.85 -9.90
N ASP A 54 -5.21 6.34 -9.82
CA ASP A 54 -4.33 6.55 -10.96
C ASP A 54 -3.23 5.49 -11.04
N MET A 55 -2.75 5.02 -9.89
CA MET A 55 -1.70 4.01 -9.82
C MET A 55 -2.03 2.96 -8.78
N VAL A 56 -1.63 1.73 -9.08
CA VAL A 56 -1.75 0.60 -8.17
C VAL A 56 -0.38 -0.04 -8.02
N TYR A 57 0.08 -0.16 -6.78
CA TYR A 57 1.35 -0.78 -6.47
C TYR A 57 1.13 -2.00 -5.58
N ILE A 58 1.81 -3.08 -5.90
CA ILE A 58 1.86 -4.28 -5.06
C ILE A 58 3.30 -4.49 -4.68
N TYR A 59 3.58 -4.53 -3.37
CA TYR A 59 4.95 -4.66 -2.88
C TYR A 59 4.97 -5.40 -1.54
N GLU A 60 6.17 -5.75 -1.10
CA GLU A 60 6.41 -6.38 0.19
C GLU A 60 7.37 -5.53 1.00
N MET A 61 7.07 -5.32 2.28
CA MET A 61 7.96 -4.60 3.21
C MET A 61 8.49 -5.59 4.24
N PRO A 62 9.72 -5.38 4.75
CA PRO A 62 10.31 -6.33 5.68
C PRO A 62 9.54 -6.44 7.01
N ASP A 63 8.98 -5.33 7.49
CA ASP A 63 8.23 -5.29 8.74
C ASP A 63 7.30 -4.07 8.77
N GLN A 64 6.51 -3.98 9.84
CA GLN A 64 5.55 -2.89 10.01
C GLN A 64 6.22 -1.52 10.16
N THR A 65 7.36 -1.46 10.82
CA THR A 65 8.08 -0.20 11.02
C THR A 65 8.55 0.38 9.67
N ALA A 66 9.10 -0.46 8.82
CA ALA A 66 9.53 -0.04 7.48
C ALA A 66 8.33 0.40 6.64
N LEU A 67 7.21 -0.32 6.71
CA LEU A 67 5.99 0.05 6.01
C LEU A 67 5.49 1.42 6.48
N ALA A 68 5.36 1.61 7.78
CA ALA A 68 4.88 2.87 8.34
C ALA A 68 5.81 4.03 7.95
N ALA A 69 7.13 3.83 8.05
CA ALA A 69 8.11 4.85 7.69
C ALA A 69 8.00 5.25 6.22
N ASN A 70 7.84 4.28 5.33
CA ASN A 70 7.67 4.54 3.91
C ASN A 70 6.39 5.35 3.64
N LEU A 71 5.28 5.00 4.29
CA LEU A 71 4.02 5.72 4.11
C LEU A 71 4.09 7.15 4.67
N HIS A 72 4.73 7.33 5.83
CA HIS A 72 4.94 8.67 6.39
C HIS A 72 5.76 9.55 5.44
N LEU A 73 6.80 9.00 4.86
CA LEU A 73 7.64 9.74 3.92
C LEU A 73 6.85 10.12 2.67
N THR A 74 6.17 9.17 2.06
CA THR A 74 5.41 9.44 0.83
C THR A 74 4.26 10.41 1.06
N ASP A 75 3.56 10.30 2.18
CA ASP A 75 2.49 11.22 2.54
C ASP A 75 3.01 12.65 2.77
N SER A 76 4.23 12.79 3.29
CA SER A 76 4.82 14.11 3.57
C SER A 76 5.06 14.95 2.32
N PHE A 77 5.16 14.33 1.14
CA PHE A 77 5.34 15.06 -0.11
C PHE A 77 4.06 15.69 -0.64
N GLY A 78 2.89 15.25 -0.17
CA GLY A 78 1.62 15.85 -0.53
C GLY A 78 1.22 15.72 -2.00
N LEU A 79 1.78 14.76 -2.74
CA LEU A 79 1.51 14.58 -4.16
C LEU A 79 0.17 13.91 -4.43
N ALA A 80 -0.29 13.07 -3.52
CA ALA A 80 -1.52 12.33 -3.68
C ALA A 80 -2.68 13.05 -3.02
N MET A 81 -3.82 13.10 -3.70
CA MET A 81 -5.08 13.57 -3.14
C MET A 81 -5.64 12.56 -2.16
N ASN A 82 -5.52 11.29 -2.50
CA ASN A 82 -5.99 10.20 -1.69
C ASN A 82 -5.12 8.97 -1.96
N SER A 83 -4.61 8.37 -0.90
CA SER A 83 -3.85 7.15 -1.00
C SER A 83 -4.35 6.16 0.04
N LYS A 84 -4.35 4.87 -0.31
CA LYS A 84 -4.78 3.80 0.58
C LYS A 84 -3.75 2.70 0.54
N ALA A 85 -3.17 2.37 1.69
CA ALA A 85 -2.29 1.23 1.83
C ALA A 85 -3.07 0.13 2.54
N ILE A 86 -3.23 -0.99 1.88
CA ILE A 86 -3.98 -2.13 2.39
C ILE A 86 -2.97 -3.24 2.68
N PRO A 87 -2.64 -3.50 3.95
CA PRO A 87 -1.77 -4.62 4.29
C PRO A 87 -2.50 -5.93 4.01
N LEU A 88 -1.77 -6.86 3.43
CA LEU A 88 -2.32 -8.15 3.02
C LEU A 88 -1.69 -9.25 3.86
N LEU A 89 -2.35 -10.38 3.95
CA LEU A 89 -1.80 -11.58 4.56
C LEU A 89 -1.58 -12.62 3.47
N HIS A 90 -0.46 -13.34 3.56
CA HIS A 90 -0.33 -14.58 2.80
C HIS A 90 -1.45 -15.53 3.24
N MET A 91 -1.95 -16.36 2.32
CA MET A 91 -3.12 -17.18 2.59
C MET A 91 -2.97 -18.07 3.82
N ASP A 92 -1.78 -18.66 4.03
CA ASP A 92 -1.53 -19.48 5.20
C ASP A 92 -1.66 -18.71 6.51
N ASP A 93 -1.16 -17.48 6.55
CA ASP A 93 -1.27 -16.62 7.72
C ASP A 93 -2.71 -16.16 7.95
N PHE A 94 -3.43 -15.92 6.87
CA PHE A 94 -4.85 -15.57 6.96
C PHE A 94 -5.66 -16.71 7.60
N VAL A 95 -5.44 -17.94 7.14
CA VAL A 95 -6.10 -19.13 7.73
C VAL A 95 -5.75 -19.26 9.21
N LYS A 96 -4.46 -19.10 9.56
CA LYS A 96 -4.02 -19.16 10.95
C LYS A 96 -4.67 -18.08 11.82
N SER A 97 -4.88 -16.90 11.27
CA SER A 97 -5.52 -15.82 12.02
C SER A 97 -6.97 -16.15 12.35
N LEU A 98 -7.68 -16.80 11.43
CA LEU A 98 -9.05 -17.24 11.68
C LEU A 98 -9.10 -18.36 12.71
N GLU A 99 -8.19 -19.31 12.66
CA GLU A 99 -8.07 -20.39 13.64
C GLU A 99 -7.77 -19.83 15.04
N LEU A 100 -6.86 -18.87 15.12
CA LEU A 100 -6.53 -18.22 16.39
C LEU A 100 -7.73 -17.48 16.96
N ALA A 101 -8.52 -16.81 16.13
CA ALA A 101 -9.72 -16.11 16.57
C ALA A 101 -10.75 -17.10 17.13
N GLU A 102 -10.91 -18.26 16.51
CA GLU A 102 -11.85 -19.30 16.96
C GLU A 102 -11.39 -19.92 18.28
N GLU A 103 -10.09 -20.21 18.41
CA GLU A 103 -9.54 -20.92 19.57
C GLU A 103 -9.35 -20.05 20.81
N THR A 104 -9.32 -18.72 20.64
CA THR A 104 -9.03 -17.81 21.75
C THR A 104 -10.29 -17.57 22.59
N GLU A 105 -10.22 -17.94 23.87
CA GLU A 105 -11.29 -17.64 24.82
C GLU A 105 -11.20 -16.16 25.23
N THR A 106 -12.35 -15.49 25.23
CA THR A 106 -12.43 -14.09 25.59
C THR A 106 -13.80 -13.77 26.18
N GLU A 107 -13.84 -12.75 27.01
CA GLU A 107 -15.09 -12.21 27.55
C GLU A 107 -15.78 -11.26 26.56
N TYR A 108 -15.15 -10.98 25.42
CA TYR A 108 -15.74 -10.13 24.39
C TYR A 108 -17.03 -10.75 23.88
N SER A 109 -18.08 -9.93 23.86
CA SER A 109 -19.40 -10.35 23.37
C SER A 109 -19.84 -9.37 22.27
N PRO A 110 -20.43 -9.88 21.18
CA PRO A 110 -20.89 -8.99 20.11
C PRO A 110 -22.05 -8.14 20.60
N ALA A 111 -22.18 -6.94 20.04
CA ALA A 111 -23.33 -6.09 20.28
C ALA A 111 -24.59 -6.80 19.76
N THR A 112 -25.67 -6.77 20.55
CA THR A 112 -26.94 -7.33 20.10
C THR A 112 -27.58 -6.39 19.07
N PRO A 113 -28.17 -6.94 18.00
CA PRO A 113 -28.89 -6.13 17.01
C PRO A 113 -30.07 -5.39 17.59
#